data_58cbb0ca8e29dca7b22d45ebf18d6b4e
#
_entry.id   58cbb0ca8e29dca7b22d45ebf18d6b4e
#
_cell.length_a   1.000
_cell.length_b   1.000
_cell.length_c   1.000
_cell.angle_alpha   90.00
_cell.angle_beta   90.00
_cell.angle_gamma   90.00
#
_symmetry.space_group_name_H-M   'P 1'
#
loop_
_entity.id
_entity.type
_entity.pdbx_description
1 polymer ?
#
loop_
_entity_poly.entity_id
_entity_poly.type
_entity_poly.pdbx_seq_one_letter_code
_entity_poly.pdbx_strand_id
1 'polypeptide(L)'
;IDKNGNTCIHSGEMSLGIWTAIQGLCCAAGGNLLADVGVPQAMVEGFENTEGALGDRLIAAMQSGLNAGGEAGPLHSAGLLIVDTHGWPYAELRCDWTEDCPILMIAQAWKVYKPQANDYVTRALNPTDAPSYGVPGDE
;
A
#
# COMPACT_ATOMS: atom_id res chain seq x y z
N ILE A 1 1.81 -4.24 -14.14
CA ILE A 1 2.50 -3.03 -14.61
C ILE A 1 3.89 -3.42 -15.12
N ASP A 2 4.32 -2.88 -16.24
CA ASP A 2 5.66 -3.07 -16.79
C ASP A 2 6.61 -1.92 -16.39
N LYS A 3 7.89 -2.05 -16.79
CA LYS A 3 8.93 -1.03 -16.52
C LYS A 3 8.67 0.34 -17.18
N ASN A 4 7.76 0.42 -18.14
CA ASN A 4 7.39 1.65 -18.84
C ASN A 4 6.10 2.27 -18.24
N GLY A 5 5.51 1.63 -17.23
CA GLY A 5 4.27 2.06 -16.60
C GLY A 5 3.00 1.57 -17.32
N ASN A 6 3.13 0.73 -18.35
CA ASN A 6 1.95 0.14 -18.99
C ASN A 6 1.30 -0.85 -18.04
N THR A 7 -0.02 -0.77 -17.92
CA THR A 7 -0.82 -1.60 -17.03
C THR A 7 -1.67 -2.59 -17.82
N CYS A 8 -1.90 -3.74 -17.23
CA CYS A 8 -2.89 -4.71 -17.67
C CYS A 8 -3.46 -5.40 -16.44
N ILE A 9 -4.76 -5.61 -16.42
CA ILE A 9 -5.44 -6.33 -15.35
C ILE A 9 -6.42 -7.34 -15.96
N HIS A 10 -6.46 -8.52 -15.39
CA HIS A 10 -7.38 -9.59 -15.79
C HIS A 10 -8.17 -10.06 -14.57
N SER A 11 -9.49 -10.15 -14.72
CA SER A 11 -10.38 -10.75 -13.73
C SER A 11 -11.01 -12.01 -14.32
N GLY A 12 -10.96 -13.11 -13.56
CA GLY A 12 -11.57 -14.36 -13.97
C GLY A 12 -13.11 -14.28 -13.92
N GLU A 13 -13.79 -15.00 -14.81
CA GLU A 13 -15.25 -15.04 -14.90
C GLU A 13 -15.94 -15.63 -13.65
N MET A 14 -15.17 -16.39 -12.84
CA MET A 14 -15.67 -17.01 -11.60
C MET A 14 -15.40 -16.18 -10.35
N SER A 15 -15.06 -14.89 -10.49
CA SER A 15 -14.88 -13.99 -9.35
C SER A 15 -16.19 -13.83 -8.58
N LEU A 16 -16.11 -13.91 -7.24
CA LEU A 16 -17.29 -13.91 -6.37
C LEU A 16 -17.77 -12.48 -6.09
N GLY A 17 -19.09 -12.34 -5.96
CA GLY A 17 -19.74 -11.08 -5.59
C GLY A 17 -19.62 -10.00 -6.65
N ILE A 18 -19.67 -8.75 -6.23
CA ILE A 18 -19.33 -7.62 -7.10
C ILE A 18 -17.82 -7.62 -7.33
N TRP A 19 -17.42 -7.67 -8.58
CA TRP A 19 -16.01 -7.61 -8.96
C TRP A 19 -15.81 -6.66 -10.14
N THR A 20 -14.73 -5.91 -10.13
CA THR A 20 -14.35 -5.02 -11.22
C THR A 20 -12.87 -4.67 -11.13
N ALA A 21 -12.34 -4.08 -12.20
CA ALA A 21 -10.95 -3.69 -12.30
C ALA A 21 -10.81 -2.44 -13.18
N ILE A 22 -9.93 -1.55 -12.78
CA ILE A 22 -9.66 -0.28 -13.46
C ILE A 22 -8.15 -0.11 -13.64
N GLN A 23 -7.77 0.40 -14.81
CA GLN A 23 -6.39 0.80 -15.11
C GLN A 23 -6.31 2.32 -15.09
N GLY A 24 -5.28 2.84 -14.43
CA GLY A 24 -4.93 4.25 -14.40
C GLY A 24 -3.51 4.50 -14.94
N LEU A 25 -3.04 5.71 -14.81
CA LEU A 25 -1.68 6.09 -15.21
C LEU A 25 -0.66 5.45 -14.25
N CYS A 26 0.11 4.50 -14.76
CA CYS A 26 1.10 3.76 -13.98
C CYS A 26 0.52 3.03 -12.75
N CYS A 27 -0.76 2.70 -12.76
CA CYS A 27 -1.40 1.94 -11.70
C CYS A 27 -2.56 1.09 -12.23
N ALA A 28 -2.97 0.10 -11.46
CA ALA A 28 -4.18 -0.67 -11.69
C ALA A 28 -4.78 -1.08 -10.34
N ALA A 29 -6.09 -1.08 -10.24
CA ALA A 29 -6.81 -1.54 -9.07
C ALA A 29 -7.90 -2.53 -9.47
N GLY A 30 -8.12 -3.53 -8.65
CA GLY A 30 -9.18 -4.51 -8.87
C GLY A 30 -9.51 -5.25 -7.58
N GLY A 31 -10.68 -5.82 -7.52
CA GLY A 31 -11.14 -6.60 -6.38
C GLY A 31 -12.40 -7.38 -6.69
N ASN A 32 -12.74 -8.25 -5.78
CA ASN A 32 -13.99 -9.01 -5.75
C ASN A 32 -14.62 -8.90 -4.36
N LEU A 33 -15.84 -9.38 -4.19
CA LEU A 33 -16.64 -9.19 -2.97
C LEU A 33 -16.73 -7.71 -2.57
N LEU A 34 -16.73 -6.83 -3.54
CA LEU A 34 -16.80 -5.39 -3.33
C LEU A 34 -18.20 -4.96 -2.87
N ALA A 35 -18.26 -3.91 -2.06
CA ALA A 35 -19.54 -3.28 -1.70
C ALA A 35 -20.16 -2.51 -2.88
N ASP A 36 -19.32 -1.94 -3.76
CA ASP A 36 -19.74 -1.16 -4.94
C ASP A 36 -18.74 -1.33 -6.10
N VAL A 37 -19.28 -1.25 -7.34
CA VAL A 37 -18.45 -1.34 -8.56
C VAL A 37 -17.47 -0.17 -8.72
N GLY A 38 -17.71 0.96 -8.06
CA GLY A 38 -16.87 2.15 -8.09
C GLY A 38 -15.63 2.07 -7.20
N VAL A 39 -15.48 1.04 -6.35
CA VAL A 39 -14.34 0.93 -5.41
C VAL A 39 -12.99 0.99 -6.12
N PRO A 40 -12.69 0.20 -7.17
CA PRO A 40 -11.40 0.29 -7.85
C PRO A 40 -11.17 1.63 -8.57
N GLN A 41 -12.23 2.27 -9.07
CA GLN A 41 -12.13 3.61 -9.65
C GLN A 41 -11.68 4.62 -8.60
N ALA A 42 -12.30 4.62 -7.41
CA ALA A 42 -11.92 5.49 -6.30
C ALA A 42 -10.48 5.23 -5.85
N MET A 43 -10.01 3.97 -5.86
CA MET A 43 -8.62 3.63 -5.57
C MET A 43 -7.65 4.24 -6.56
N VAL A 44 -7.92 4.14 -7.86
CA VAL A 44 -7.09 4.74 -8.91
C VAL A 44 -7.05 6.25 -8.76
N GLU A 45 -8.21 6.90 -8.59
CA GLU A 45 -8.30 8.34 -8.37
C GLU A 45 -7.54 8.78 -7.11
N GLY A 46 -7.66 8.04 -6.02
CA GLY A 46 -6.90 8.29 -4.78
C GLY A 46 -5.39 8.22 -4.99
N PHE A 47 -4.93 7.26 -5.79
CA PHE A 47 -3.53 7.12 -6.15
C PHE A 47 -3.03 8.27 -7.03
N GLU A 48 -3.77 8.61 -8.08
CA GLU A 48 -3.38 9.62 -9.07
C GLU A 48 -3.42 11.04 -8.52
N ASN A 49 -4.39 11.35 -7.66
CA ASN A 49 -4.57 12.67 -7.08
C ASN A 49 -3.71 12.92 -5.83
N THR A 50 -2.95 11.92 -5.37
CA THR A 50 -2.07 12.06 -4.20
C THR A 50 -0.62 12.23 -4.66
N GLU A 51 0.02 13.28 -4.18
CA GLU A 51 1.45 13.53 -4.35
C GLU A 51 2.25 12.92 -3.20
N GLY A 52 3.57 12.77 -3.41
CA GLY A 52 4.51 12.31 -2.40
C GLY A 52 5.11 10.94 -2.70
N ALA A 53 5.60 10.25 -1.67
CA ALA A 53 6.21 8.95 -1.80
C ALA A 53 5.20 7.88 -2.25
N LEU A 54 5.68 6.82 -2.91
CA LEU A 54 4.81 5.73 -3.39
C LEU A 54 3.90 5.16 -2.29
N GLY A 55 4.42 5.02 -1.06
CA GLY A 55 3.63 4.54 0.08
C GLY A 55 2.48 5.47 0.46
N ASP A 56 2.66 6.81 0.36
CA ASP A 56 1.59 7.78 0.61
C ASP A 56 0.45 7.58 -0.40
N ARG A 57 0.81 7.44 -1.68
CA ARG A 57 -0.12 7.25 -2.79
C ARG A 57 -0.88 5.92 -2.69
N LEU A 58 -0.19 4.83 -2.35
CA LEU A 58 -0.81 3.52 -2.16
C LEU A 58 -1.77 3.48 -0.96
N ILE A 59 -1.41 4.15 0.14
CA ILE A 59 -2.29 4.28 1.30
C ILE A 59 -3.52 5.13 0.96
N ALA A 60 -3.34 6.24 0.24
CA ALA A 60 -4.45 7.06 -0.22
C ALA A 60 -5.40 6.27 -1.14
N ALA A 61 -4.87 5.42 -2.02
CA ALA A 61 -5.69 4.51 -2.82
C ALA A 61 -6.53 3.58 -1.96
N MET A 62 -5.92 2.91 -0.97
CA MET A 62 -6.65 2.03 -0.06
C MET A 62 -7.74 2.78 0.73
N GLN A 63 -7.44 3.97 1.24
CA GLN A 63 -8.41 4.80 1.96
C GLN A 63 -9.56 5.27 1.07
N SER A 64 -9.27 5.64 -0.18
CA SER A 64 -10.29 6.03 -1.17
C SER A 64 -11.20 4.85 -1.50
N GLY A 65 -10.65 3.65 -1.68
CA GLY A 65 -11.43 2.44 -1.88
C GLY A 65 -12.33 2.11 -0.68
N LEU A 66 -11.81 2.25 0.54
CA LEU A 66 -12.58 2.07 1.77
C LEU A 66 -13.74 3.07 1.85
N ASN A 67 -13.49 4.34 1.54
CA ASN A 67 -14.51 5.40 1.55
C ASN A 67 -15.60 5.20 0.48
N ALA A 68 -15.26 4.54 -0.62
CA ALA A 68 -16.19 4.16 -1.69
C ALA A 68 -17.00 2.88 -1.38
N GLY A 69 -16.83 2.33 -0.18
CA GLY A 69 -17.56 1.17 0.31
C GLY A 69 -16.65 -0.03 0.64
N GLY A 70 -15.49 -0.13 0.05
CA GLY A 70 -14.54 -1.21 0.31
C GLY A 70 -15.07 -2.59 -0.08
N GLU A 71 -14.86 -3.56 0.80
CA GLU A 71 -15.39 -4.91 0.70
C GLU A 71 -16.83 -4.98 1.25
N ALA A 72 -17.65 -5.90 0.74
CA ALA A 72 -19.03 -6.11 1.19
C ALA A 72 -19.14 -6.74 2.59
N GLY A 73 -18.02 -7.00 3.24
CA GLY A 73 -17.92 -7.54 4.59
C GLY A 73 -16.91 -6.79 5.45
N PRO A 74 -16.68 -7.23 6.69
CA PRO A 74 -15.69 -6.60 7.54
C PRO A 74 -14.28 -6.84 7.01
N LEU A 75 -13.46 -5.78 7.02
CA LEU A 75 -12.04 -5.86 6.72
C LEU A 75 -11.26 -6.20 7.99
N HIS A 76 -10.45 -7.25 7.95
CA HIS A 76 -9.65 -7.68 9.10
C HIS A 76 -8.15 -7.61 8.84
N SER A 77 -7.72 -7.54 7.58
CA SER A 77 -6.31 -7.54 7.22
C SER A 77 -5.99 -6.57 6.09
N ALA A 78 -4.77 -6.08 6.06
CA ALA A 78 -4.22 -5.28 4.97
C ALA A 78 -2.70 -5.44 4.90
N GLY A 79 -2.12 -5.13 3.75
CA GLY A 79 -0.67 -5.12 3.58
C GLY A 79 -0.22 -4.09 2.56
N LEU A 80 1.00 -3.61 2.73
CA LEU A 80 1.69 -2.71 1.82
C LEU A 80 3.09 -3.28 1.56
N LEU A 81 3.40 -3.52 0.29
CA LEU A 81 4.72 -3.94 -0.16
C LEU A 81 5.25 -2.93 -1.18
N ILE A 82 6.43 -2.39 -0.92
CA ILE A 82 7.14 -1.51 -1.84
C ILE A 82 8.50 -2.14 -2.13
N VAL A 83 8.83 -2.24 -3.40
CA VAL A 83 10.14 -2.69 -3.88
C VAL A 83 10.87 -1.54 -4.55
N ASP A 84 12.20 -1.58 -4.52
CA ASP A 84 13.09 -0.64 -5.18
C ASP A 84 14.22 -1.43 -5.89
N THR A 85 15.35 -0.82 -6.10
CA THR A 85 16.51 -1.36 -6.85
C THR A 85 17.20 -2.55 -6.17
N HIS A 86 16.96 -2.75 -4.88
CA HIS A 86 17.60 -3.83 -4.10
C HIS A 86 16.77 -5.12 -4.13
N GLY A 87 17.42 -6.25 -3.84
CA GLY A 87 16.82 -7.58 -3.86
C GLY A 87 15.90 -7.88 -2.64
N TRP A 88 15.57 -6.87 -1.84
CA TRP A 88 14.65 -6.95 -0.71
C TRP A 88 13.63 -5.82 -0.77
N PRO A 89 12.46 -5.94 -0.10
CA PRO A 89 11.46 -4.88 -0.04
C PRO A 89 12.03 -3.59 0.60
N TYR A 90 11.74 -2.44 -0.04
CA TYR A 90 11.98 -1.12 0.55
C TYR A 90 11.10 -0.89 1.79
N ALA A 91 9.84 -1.35 1.71
CA ALA A 91 8.93 -1.40 2.84
C ALA A 91 8.01 -2.62 2.72
N GLU A 92 7.79 -3.30 3.83
CA GLU A 92 6.78 -4.34 3.98
C GLU A 92 6.06 -4.12 5.30
N LEU A 93 4.78 -3.72 5.21
CA LEU A 93 3.93 -3.44 6.35
C LEU A 93 2.72 -4.35 6.30
N ARG A 94 2.36 -4.98 7.42
CA ARG A 94 1.27 -5.94 7.50
C ARG A 94 0.42 -5.73 8.73
N CYS A 95 -0.88 -5.90 8.54
CA CYS A 95 -1.85 -6.12 9.60
C CYS A 95 -2.56 -7.43 9.27
N ASP A 96 -2.23 -8.50 9.96
CA ASP A 96 -2.75 -9.84 9.63
C ASP A 96 -4.14 -10.07 10.20
N TRP A 97 -4.49 -9.42 11.30
CA TRP A 97 -5.84 -9.43 11.87
C TRP A 97 -6.06 -8.23 12.80
N THR A 98 -7.23 -7.61 12.68
CA THR A 98 -7.73 -6.60 13.63
C THR A 98 -9.26 -6.55 13.57
N GLU A 99 -9.89 -6.15 14.67
CA GLU A 99 -11.31 -5.76 14.72
C GLU A 99 -11.52 -4.28 14.36
N ASP A 100 -10.43 -3.51 14.34
CA ASP A 100 -10.41 -2.12 13.86
C ASP A 100 -10.14 -2.08 12.34
N CYS A 101 -9.94 -0.90 11.79
CA CYS A 101 -9.63 -0.74 10.36
C CYS A 101 -8.16 -1.10 10.06
N PRO A 102 -7.88 -2.19 9.33
CA PRO A 102 -6.51 -2.60 9.01
C PRO A 102 -5.77 -1.60 8.12
N ILE A 103 -6.47 -0.86 7.26
CA ILE A 103 -5.88 0.18 6.41
C ILE A 103 -5.34 1.33 7.26
N LEU A 104 -6.03 1.72 8.33
CA LEU A 104 -5.52 2.72 9.26
C LEU A 104 -4.30 2.21 10.03
N MET A 105 -4.24 0.92 10.36
CA MET A 105 -3.04 0.30 10.97
C MET A 105 -1.83 0.40 10.04
N ILE A 106 -2.00 0.09 8.75
CA ILE A 106 -0.93 0.25 7.75
C ILE A 106 -0.51 1.72 7.60
N ALA A 107 -1.48 2.65 7.57
CA ALA A 107 -1.19 4.09 7.48
C ALA A 107 -0.37 4.59 8.69
N GLN A 108 -0.70 4.14 9.89
CA GLN A 108 0.05 4.47 11.11
C GLN A 108 1.46 3.87 11.07
N ALA A 109 1.59 2.61 10.68
CA ALA A 109 2.89 1.95 10.53
C ALA A 109 3.77 2.68 9.49
N TRP A 110 3.21 3.07 8.35
CA TRP A 110 3.92 3.85 7.34
C TRP A 110 4.39 5.21 7.86
N LYS A 111 3.55 5.91 8.61
CA LYS A 111 3.90 7.20 9.22
C LYS A 111 5.13 7.09 10.13
N VAL A 112 5.28 5.99 10.85
CA VAL A 112 6.44 5.70 11.71
C VAL A 112 7.66 5.28 10.89
N TYR A 113 7.46 4.41 9.90
CA TYR A 113 8.54 3.82 9.10
C TYR A 113 9.14 4.79 8.08
N LYS A 114 8.30 5.54 7.36
CA LYS A 114 8.68 6.43 6.24
C LYS A 114 9.88 7.34 6.56
N PRO A 115 9.95 8.05 7.71
CA PRO A 115 11.10 8.91 8.03
C PRO A 115 12.42 8.17 8.14
N GLN A 116 12.40 6.88 8.41
CA GLN A 116 13.55 6.03 8.69
C GLN A 116 13.90 5.10 7.51
N ALA A 117 13.04 5.02 6.48
CA ALA A 117 13.16 4.02 5.43
C ALA A 117 14.53 4.02 4.74
N ASN A 118 15.05 5.20 4.37
CA ASN A 118 16.36 5.33 3.74
C ASN A 118 17.52 4.98 4.69
N ASP A 119 17.37 5.26 5.97
CA ASP A 119 18.38 4.91 6.97
C ASP A 119 18.50 3.38 7.11
N TYR A 120 17.39 2.65 7.00
CA TYR A 120 17.40 1.19 6.97
C TYR A 120 18.09 0.64 5.71
N VAL A 121 17.88 1.25 4.55
CA VAL A 121 18.61 0.88 3.32
C VAL A 121 20.12 1.13 3.51
N THR A 122 20.50 2.32 3.98
CA THR A 122 21.89 2.66 4.25
C THR A 122 22.51 1.66 5.25
N ARG A 123 21.81 1.34 6.32
CA ARG A 123 22.29 0.39 7.35
C ARG A 123 22.48 -1.02 6.81
N ALA A 124 21.63 -1.45 5.86
CA ALA A 124 21.77 -2.76 5.23
C ALA A 124 22.96 -2.81 4.25
N LEU A 125 23.27 -1.71 3.57
CA LEU A 125 24.36 -1.63 2.60
C LEU A 125 25.72 -1.32 3.24
N ASN A 126 25.76 -0.32 4.12
CA ASN A 126 26.95 0.09 4.87
C ASN A 126 26.56 0.61 6.25
N PRO A 127 26.61 -0.21 7.30
CA PRO A 127 26.21 0.18 8.65
C PRO A 127 26.97 1.37 9.22
N THR A 128 28.21 1.60 8.77
CA THR A 128 29.04 2.69 9.28
C THR A 128 28.56 4.08 8.82
N ASP A 129 27.81 4.14 7.73
CA ASP A 129 27.27 5.38 7.16
C ASP A 129 25.85 5.66 7.67
N ALA A 130 25.23 4.71 8.36
CA ALA A 130 23.88 4.88 8.89
C ALA A 130 23.88 5.78 10.13
N PRO A 131 22.85 6.64 10.29
CA PRO A 131 22.73 7.43 11.50
C PRO A 131 22.59 6.56 12.74
N SER A 132 23.17 7.04 13.86
CA SER A 132 23.02 6.39 15.16
C SER A 132 21.57 6.49 15.63
N TYR A 133 21.09 5.44 16.27
CA TYR A 133 19.88 5.52 17.09
C TYR A 133 20.23 6.03 18.48
N GLY A 134 19.34 6.84 19.04
CA GLY A 134 19.33 7.01 20.48
C GLY A 134 18.97 5.66 21.14
N VAL A 135 19.82 5.16 22.00
CA VAL A 135 19.53 3.94 22.78
C VAL A 135 18.91 4.39 24.09
N PRO A 136 17.67 3.99 24.42
CA PRO A 136 17.07 4.36 25.72
C PRO A 136 17.99 3.91 26.86
N GLY A 137 18.45 4.88 27.68
CA GLY A 137 19.38 4.67 28.77
C GLY A 137 20.86 4.92 28.45
N ASP A 138 21.18 5.31 27.22
CA ASP A 138 22.52 5.73 26.77
C ASP A 138 22.58 7.25 26.49
N GLU A 139 21.85 8.03 27.27
CA GLU A 139 21.81 9.50 27.17
C GLU A 139 23.04 10.17 27.81
#